data_43de0c4365c03af4e86438360ec2d1e4
#
_entry.id   43de0c4365c03af4e86438360ec2d1e4
#
_cell.length_a   1.000
_cell.length_b   1.000
_cell.length_c   1.000
_cell.angle_alpha   90.00
_cell.angle_beta   90.00
_cell.angle_gamma   90.00
#
_symmetry.space_group_name_H-M   'P 1'
#
loop_
_entity.id
_entity.type
_entity.pdbx_description
1 polymer ?
#
loop_
_entity_poly.entity_id
_entity_poly.type
_entity_poly.pdbx_seq_one_letter_code
_entity_poly.pdbx_strand_id
1 'polypeptide(L)' 'MESGINNQGKNMPYVNIKITREGATPDQKKQLIAGVTQLLVDTLGKNPATTVVVIDEVETDNWGIGGHSVTDLRAAAK' A
#
# COMPACT_ATOMS: atom_id res chain seq x y z
N MET A 1 6.50 3.41 -30.57
CA MET A 1 6.47 3.16 -29.89
C MET A 1 6.96 2.50 -29.24
N GLU A 2 7.03 2.44 -28.84
CA GLU A 2 7.33 1.92 -28.13
C GLU A 2 7.60 1.62 -27.43
N SER A 3 7.64 1.45 -28.02
CA SER A 3 7.84 1.63 -26.92
C SER A 3 7.25 1.02 -25.71
N GLY A 4 6.23 0.50 -25.80
CA GLY A 4 5.57 -0.11 -24.69
C GLY A 4 6.43 -1.11 -23.95
N ILE A 5 7.23 -1.87 -24.64
CA ILE A 5 8.10 -2.88 -24.04
C ILE A 5 9.15 -2.22 -23.15
N ASN A 6 9.75 -1.15 -23.63
CA ASN A 6 10.74 -0.42 -22.85
C ASN A 6 10.10 0.20 -21.62
N ASN A 7 8.87 0.67 -21.77
CA ASN A 7 8.16 1.29 -20.67
C ASN A 7 7.85 0.29 -19.57
N GLN A 8 7.54 -0.95 -19.95
CA GLN A 8 7.27 -1.97 -18.95
C GLN A 8 8.49 -2.25 -18.10
N GLY A 9 9.67 -2.30 -18.70
CA GLY A 9 10.89 -2.52 -17.95
C GLY A 9 11.27 -1.36 -17.06
N LYS A 10 10.90 -0.14 -17.47
CA LYS A 10 11.24 1.07 -16.72
C LYS A 10 10.13 1.49 -15.79
N ASN A 11 8.90 1.22 -16.15
CA ASN A 11 7.73 1.70 -15.43
C ASN A 11 7.09 0.57 -14.67
N MET A 12 7.83 0.03 -13.73
CA MET A 12 7.33 -0.99 -12.84
C MET A 12 6.82 -0.27 -11.59
N PRO A 13 5.55 0.08 -11.56
CA PRO A 13 5.06 0.86 -10.43
C PRO A 13 5.13 0.06 -9.14
N TYR A 14 5.45 0.75 -8.09
CA TYR A 14 5.55 0.18 -6.76
C TYR A 14 4.71 1.03 -5.83
N VAL A 15 3.78 0.39 -5.13
CA VAL A 15 2.94 1.06 -4.16
C VAL A 15 3.12 0.38 -2.82
N ASN A 16 3.39 1.15 -1.80
CA ASN A 16 3.49 0.63 -0.44
C ASN A 16 2.38 1.23 0.41
N ILE A 17 1.60 0.37 1.02
CA ILE A 17 0.54 0.77 1.93
C ILE A 17 1.00 0.40 3.33
N LYS A 18 1.14 1.41 4.19
CA LYS A 18 1.48 1.16 5.59
C LYS A 18 0.24 1.42 6.42
N ILE A 19 -0.12 0.43 7.21
CA ILE A 19 -1.25 0.54 8.12
C ILE A 19 -0.82 0.06 9.50
N THR A 20 -1.48 0.56 10.52
CA THR A 20 -1.25 0.02 11.85
C THR A 20 -1.85 -1.38 11.93
N ARG A 21 -1.21 -2.25 12.71
CA ARG A 21 -1.66 -3.64 12.84
C ARG A 21 -2.89 -3.69 13.75
N GLU A 22 -4.06 -3.69 13.14
CA GLU A 22 -5.31 -3.64 13.88
C GLU A 22 -6.37 -4.57 13.30
N GLY A 23 -5.94 -5.71 12.75
CA GLY A 23 -6.88 -6.75 12.37
C GLY A 23 -7.34 -6.75 10.93
N ALA A 24 -6.59 -6.16 10.03
CA ALA A 24 -6.91 -6.29 8.61
C ALA A 24 -6.84 -7.77 8.22
N THR A 25 -7.88 -8.24 7.55
CA THR A 25 -7.97 -9.66 7.17
C THR A 25 -7.23 -9.92 5.87
N PRO A 26 -6.86 -11.18 5.62
CA PRO A 26 -6.27 -11.53 4.32
C PRO A 26 -7.14 -11.14 3.13
N ASP A 27 -8.46 -11.28 3.25
CA ASP A 27 -9.37 -10.89 2.18
C ASP A 27 -9.35 -9.40 1.93
N GLN A 28 -9.28 -8.60 3.00
CA GLN A 28 -9.19 -7.15 2.86
C GLN A 28 -7.89 -6.76 2.19
N LYS A 29 -6.80 -7.43 2.54
CA LYS A 29 -5.50 -7.17 1.90
C LYS A 29 -5.54 -7.52 0.43
N LYS A 30 -6.19 -8.62 0.05
CA LYS A 30 -6.35 -8.98 -1.35
C LYS A 30 -7.13 -7.92 -2.11
N GLN A 31 -8.18 -7.38 -1.49
CA GLN A 31 -8.98 -6.32 -2.11
C GLN A 31 -8.15 -5.06 -2.32
N LEU A 32 -7.32 -4.71 -1.34
CA LEU A 32 -6.46 -3.54 -1.47
C LEU A 32 -5.46 -3.71 -2.60
N ILE A 33 -4.82 -4.86 -2.65
CA ILE A 33 -3.83 -5.15 -3.70
C ILE A 33 -4.48 -5.08 -5.08
N ALA A 34 -5.63 -5.73 -5.23
CA ALA A 34 -6.32 -5.75 -6.51
C ALA A 34 -6.83 -4.36 -6.89
N GLY A 35 -7.41 -3.64 -5.93
CA GLY A 35 -7.98 -2.33 -6.20
C GLY A 35 -6.94 -1.28 -6.53
N VAL A 36 -5.82 -1.27 -5.81
CA VAL A 36 -4.74 -0.33 -6.10
C VAL A 36 -4.13 -0.63 -7.46
N THR A 37 -3.93 -1.91 -7.77
CA THR A 37 -3.42 -2.30 -9.07
C THR A 37 -4.35 -1.80 -10.18
N GLN A 38 -5.66 -2.01 -10.02
CA GLN A 38 -6.63 -1.59 -11.02
C GLN A 38 -6.65 -0.06 -11.18
N LEU A 39 -6.50 0.65 -10.07
CA LEU A 39 -6.46 2.10 -10.11
C LEU A 39 -5.29 2.60 -10.96
N LEU A 40 -4.12 1.98 -10.81
CA LEU A 40 -2.96 2.35 -11.61
C LEU A 40 -3.15 2.01 -13.09
N VAL A 41 -3.82 0.90 -13.37
CA VAL A 41 -4.15 0.53 -14.74
C VAL A 41 -5.07 1.59 -15.36
N ASP A 42 -6.11 1.95 -14.64
CA ASP A 42 -7.12 2.87 -15.16
C ASP A 42 -6.59 4.28 -15.31
N THR A 43 -5.76 4.70 -14.38
CA THR A 43 -5.30 6.09 -14.33
C THR A 43 -4.07 6.32 -15.19
N LEU A 44 -3.12 5.40 -15.16
CA LEU A 44 -1.81 5.59 -15.78
C LEU A 44 -1.53 4.60 -16.92
N GLY A 45 -2.42 3.66 -17.16
CA GLY A 45 -2.20 2.65 -18.19
C GLY A 45 -1.09 1.68 -17.85
N LYS A 46 -0.83 1.46 -16.57
CA LYS A 46 0.25 0.55 -16.17
C LYS A 46 -0.12 -0.89 -16.43
N ASN A 47 0.91 -1.71 -16.63
CA ASN A 47 0.72 -3.14 -16.82
C ASN A 47 0.47 -3.79 -15.46
N PRO A 48 -0.70 -4.42 -15.27
CA PRO A 48 -0.98 -5.05 -13.98
C PRO A 48 0.01 -6.18 -13.64
N ALA A 49 0.56 -6.83 -14.64
CA ALA A 49 1.49 -7.94 -14.41
C ALA A 49 2.81 -7.49 -13.78
N THR A 50 3.16 -6.21 -13.90
CA THR A 50 4.40 -5.68 -13.34
C THR A 50 4.17 -4.65 -12.26
N THR A 51 2.91 -4.44 -11.86
CA THR A 51 2.58 -3.51 -10.79
C THR A 51 2.72 -4.24 -9.46
N VAL A 52 3.50 -3.65 -8.56
CA VAL A 52 3.78 -4.23 -7.25
C VAL A 52 3.07 -3.42 -6.18
N VAL A 53 2.35 -4.12 -5.31
CA VAL A 53 1.69 -3.50 -4.15
C VAL A 53 2.13 -4.26 -2.92
N VAL A 54 2.68 -3.55 -1.95
CA VAL A 54 3.13 -4.13 -0.68
C VAL A 54 2.32 -3.50 0.44
N ILE A 55 1.85 -4.34 1.35
CA ILE A 55 1.15 -3.86 2.54
C ILE A 55 2.01 -4.18 3.74
N ASP A 56 2.40 -3.15 4.48
CA ASP A 56 3.14 -3.29 5.73
C ASP A 56 2.21 -3.02 6.90
N GLU A 57 2.13 -3.97 7.80
CA GLU A 57 1.40 -3.77 9.04
C GLU A 57 2.41 -3.38 10.12
N VAL A 58 2.23 -2.19 10.68
CA VAL A 58 3.16 -1.62 11.65
C VAL A 58 2.51 -1.67 13.02
N GLU A 59 3.27 -2.14 14.02
CA GLU A 59 2.77 -2.16 15.39
C GLU A 59 2.46 -0.75 15.85
N THR A 60 1.43 -0.61 16.67
CA THR A 60 1.04 0.71 17.16
C THR A 60 2.13 1.34 18.01
N ASP A 61 3.00 0.54 18.62
CA ASP A 61 4.17 1.05 19.33
C ASP A 61 5.17 1.72 18.41
N ASN A 62 5.16 1.35 17.14
CA ASN A 62 6.12 1.85 16.16
C ASN A 62 5.57 2.95 15.27
N TRP A 63 4.39 3.42 15.54
CA TRP A 63 3.73 4.46 14.75
C TRP A 63 3.56 5.69 15.62
N GLY A 64 4.28 6.75 15.28
CA GLY A 64 4.27 7.98 16.08
C GLY A 64 3.54 9.12 15.38
N ILE A 65 2.78 9.85 16.15
CA ILE A 65 2.08 11.06 15.70
C ILE A 65 2.30 12.12 16.77
N GLY A 66 2.88 13.25 16.33
CA GLY A 66 3.11 14.35 17.26
C GLY A 66 4.04 14.01 18.41
N GLY A 67 4.95 13.08 18.21
CA GLY A 67 5.88 12.66 19.23
C GLY A 67 5.39 11.59 20.17
N HIS A 68 4.19 11.05 19.92
CA HIS A 68 3.59 10.00 20.76
C HIS A 68 3.26 8.79 19.94
N SER A 69 3.41 7.60 20.51
CA SER A 69 3.02 6.38 19.83
C SER A 69 1.51 6.28 19.74
N VAL A 70 1.02 5.58 18.71
CA VAL A 70 -0.42 5.33 18.59
C VAL A 70 -0.92 4.54 19.79
N THR A 71 -0.09 3.63 20.32
CA THR A 71 -0.44 2.89 21.52
C THR A 71 -0.80 3.85 22.66
N ASP A 72 0.06 4.83 22.90
CA ASP A 72 -0.18 5.80 23.97
C ASP A 72 -1.37 6.69 23.67
N LEU A 73 -1.51 7.12 22.42
CA LEU A 73 -2.64 7.97 22.03
C LEU A 73 -3.98 7.24 22.25
N ARG A 74 -4.02 5.96 21.90
CA ARG A 74 -5.23 5.15 22.09
C ARG A 74 -5.54 4.97 23.58
N ALA A 75 -4.51 4.73 24.38
CA ALA A 75 -4.69 4.58 25.83
C ALA A 75 -5.21 5.89 26.45
N ALA A 76 -4.68 7.02 26.02
CA ALA A 76 -5.11 8.32 26.54
C ALA A 76 -6.52 8.70 26.10
N ALA A 77 -6.97 8.17 24.96
CA ALA A 77 -8.30 8.51 24.43
C ALA A 77 -9.43 7.75 25.12
N LYS A 78 -9.13 6.76 25.94
CA LYS A 78 -10.15 6.00 26.66
C LYS A 78 -10.64 6.72 27.91
#